data_fd4832d6f705b082335c266627ff5cf5
#
_entry.id   fd4832d6f705b082335c266627ff5cf5
#
_cell.length_a   1.000
_cell.length_b   1.000
_cell.length_c   1.000
_cell.angle_alpha   90.00
_cell.angle_beta   90.00
_cell.angle_gamma   90.00
#
_symmetry.space_group_name_H-M   'P 1'
#
loop_
_entity.id
_entity.type
_entity.pdbx_description
1 polymer ?
#
loop_
_entity_poly.entity_id
_entity_poly.type
_entity_poly.pdbx_seq_one_letter_code
_entity_poly.pdbx_strand_id
1 'polypeptide(L)'
;MKNNAYIFDAIRTPRGKNKNGGLHELTPTDILAKLLKFLQHKHDLDTSQIDDVVMGCATPIGEQGANIAKAAVQYAGWDDDVPGMQVNRFCASGLETVNLAAMKVMSGWESLIVAGGVECMSRVPIGSDGGSMVFEPKVNLKTQFVPQGIGADLIATLGGHSREDV
;
A
#
# COMPACT_ATOMS: atom_id res chain seq x y z
N MET A 1 -28.93 6.59 10.89
CA MET A 1 -28.99 5.82 9.61
C MET A 1 -27.60 5.32 9.32
N LYS A 2 -27.41 4.09 8.85
CA LYS A 2 -26.08 3.63 8.39
C LYS A 2 -25.83 4.27 7.02
N ASN A 3 -24.76 5.05 6.89
CA ASN A 3 -24.31 5.50 5.58
C ASN A 3 -23.73 4.31 4.80
N ASN A 4 -23.93 4.28 3.51
CA ASN A 4 -23.26 3.31 2.64
C ASN A 4 -21.98 3.94 2.07
N ALA A 5 -20.92 3.17 1.99
CA ALA A 5 -19.73 3.53 1.23
C ALA A 5 -19.81 2.90 -0.16
N TYR A 6 -19.51 3.68 -1.19
CA TYR A 6 -19.54 3.25 -2.57
C TYR A 6 -18.16 3.39 -3.20
N ILE A 7 -17.76 2.41 -3.99
CA ILE A 7 -16.56 2.48 -4.80
C ILE A 7 -16.95 3.02 -6.18
N PHE A 8 -16.52 4.24 -6.50
CA PHE A 8 -16.81 4.88 -7.77
C PHE A 8 -15.87 4.46 -8.90
N ASP A 9 -14.62 4.16 -8.55
CA ASP A 9 -13.61 3.72 -9.52
C ASP A 9 -12.55 2.87 -8.85
N ALA A 10 -11.87 2.05 -9.66
CA ALA A 10 -10.72 1.25 -9.24
C ALA A 10 -9.70 1.23 -10.38
N ILE A 11 -8.58 1.89 -10.17
CA ILE A 11 -7.51 2.02 -11.16
C ILE A 11 -6.18 1.48 -10.61
N ARG A 12 -5.30 1.08 -11.51
CA ARG A 12 -3.94 0.67 -11.14
C ARG A 12 -2.96 0.97 -12.27
N THR A 13 -1.70 1.09 -11.91
CA THR A 13 -0.60 1.03 -12.89
C THR A 13 -0.38 -0.40 -13.37
N PRO A 14 0.31 -0.60 -14.52
CA PRO A 14 0.92 -1.90 -14.80
C PRO A 14 1.84 -2.31 -13.64
N ARG A 15 1.98 -3.61 -13.41
CA ARG A 15 2.98 -4.12 -12.47
C ARG A 15 4.34 -4.17 -13.12
N GLY A 16 5.31 -3.46 -12.54
CA GLY A 16 6.70 -3.52 -12.96
C GLY A 16 7.38 -4.82 -12.46
N LYS A 17 8.28 -5.36 -13.27
CA LYS A 17 9.17 -6.43 -12.83
C LYS A 17 10.23 -5.83 -11.91
N ASN A 18 10.60 -6.53 -10.83
CA ASN A 18 11.56 -6.05 -9.84
C ASN A 18 12.95 -5.74 -10.44
N LYS A 19 13.46 -6.62 -11.32
CA LYS A 19 14.74 -6.40 -12.02
C LYS A 19 14.48 -6.11 -13.50
N ASN A 20 15.06 -5.02 -14.00
CA ASN A 20 14.97 -4.61 -15.40
C ASN A 20 13.53 -4.47 -15.92
N GLY A 21 12.61 -4.02 -15.05
CA GLY A 21 11.21 -3.77 -15.41
C GLY A 21 11.02 -2.39 -16.04
N GLY A 22 9.94 -2.20 -16.80
CA GLY A 22 9.63 -0.93 -17.48
C GLY A 22 9.31 0.24 -16.54
N LEU A 23 9.12 -0.01 -15.25
CA LEU A 23 8.90 1.04 -14.24
C LEU A 23 10.12 1.31 -13.36
N HIS A 24 11.26 0.67 -13.64
CA HIS A 24 12.45 0.70 -12.80
C HIS A 24 13.00 2.11 -12.53
N GLU A 25 12.91 3.00 -13.53
CA GLU A 25 13.40 4.38 -13.43
C GLU A 25 12.49 5.31 -12.63
N LEU A 26 11.25 4.90 -12.39
CA LEU A 26 10.28 5.72 -11.64
C LEU A 26 10.41 5.50 -10.13
N THR A 27 10.39 6.60 -9.38
CA THR A 27 10.30 6.52 -7.92
C THR A 27 8.91 6.07 -7.47
N PRO A 28 8.76 5.51 -6.26
CA PRO A 28 7.43 5.20 -5.71
C PRO A 28 6.49 6.41 -5.70
N THR A 29 7.02 7.59 -5.38
CA THR A 29 6.26 8.85 -5.39
C THR A 29 5.83 9.23 -6.80
N ASP A 30 6.69 9.08 -7.83
CA ASP A 30 6.32 9.30 -9.23
C ASP A 30 5.17 8.40 -9.66
N ILE A 31 5.27 7.11 -9.35
CA ILE A 31 4.27 6.11 -9.72
C ILE A 31 2.92 6.47 -9.10
N LEU A 32 2.91 6.78 -7.82
CA LEU A 32 1.67 7.12 -7.10
C LEU A 32 1.10 8.45 -7.58
N ALA A 33 1.92 9.50 -7.71
CA ALA A 33 1.47 10.82 -8.17
C ALA A 33 0.90 10.78 -9.60
N LYS A 34 1.51 9.99 -10.50
CA LYS A 34 0.95 9.78 -11.86
C LYS A 34 -0.42 9.13 -11.82
N LEU A 35 -0.63 8.18 -10.92
CA LEU A 35 -1.92 7.53 -10.76
C LEU A 35 -2.97 8.50 -10.21
N LEU A 36 -2.60 9.31 -9.21
CA LEU A 36 -3.48 10.36 -8.66
C LEU A 36 -3.86 11.40 -9.73
N LYS A 37 -2.89 11.88 -10.52
CA LYS A 37 -3.16 12.79 -11.66
C LYS A 37 -4.10 12.17 -12.69
N PHE A 38 -3.91 10.89 -12.99
CA PHE A 38 -4.79 10.18 -13.91
C PHE A 38 -6.22 10.09 -13.37
N LEU A 39 -6.38 9.77 -12.08
CA LEU A 39 -7.68 9.73 -11.42
C LEU A 39 -8.38 11.10 -11.48
N GLN A 40 -7.66 12.15 -11.12
CA GLN A 40 -8.14 13.54 -11.18
C GLN A 40 -8.63 13.89 -12.58
N HIS A 41 -7.80 13.64 -13.59
CA HIS A 41 -8.13 13.99 -14.96
C HIS A 41 -9.29 13.15 -15.53
N LYS A 42 -9.34 11.86 -15.18
CA LYS A 42 -10.40 10.94 -15.65
C LYS A 42 -11.79 11.38 -15.20
N HIS A 43 -11.90 11.97 -14.03
CA HIS A 43 -13.18 12.31 -13.39
C HIS A 43 -13.42 13.82 -13.30
N ASP A 44 -12.52 14.64 -13.86
CA ASP A 44 -12.54 16.11 -13.66
C ASP A 44 -12.69 16.45 -12.16
N LEU A 45 -11.91 15.76 -11.34
CA LEU A 45 -12.08 15.74 -9.88
C LEU A 45 -11.55 17.04 -9.28
N ASP A 46 -12.42 17.77 -8.59
CA ASP A 46 -12.05 18.86 -7.71
C ASP A 46 -11.36 18.30 -6.46
N THR A 47 -10.04 18.42 -6.42
CA THR A 47 -9.24 17.84 -5.35
C THR A 47 -9.48 18.48 -3.99
N SER A 48 -9.99 19.72 -3.94
CA SER A 48 -10.38 20.38 -2.68
C SER A 48 -11.54 19.68 -1.96
N GLN A 49 -12.27 18.81 -2.64
CA GLN A 49 -13.37 18.02 -2.07
C GLN A 49 -12.92 16.70 -1.46
N ILE A 50 -11.63 16.37 -1.53
CA ILE A 50 -11.10 15.11 -1.00
C ILE A 50 -10.79 15.27 0.48
N ASP A 51 -11.48 14.50 1.32
CA ASP A 51 -11.31 14.54 2.76
C ASP A 51 -10.03 13.84 3.23
N ASP A 52 -9.60 12.75 2.54
CA ASP A 52 -8.35 12.05 2.88
C ASP A 52 -7.82 11.20 1.71
N VAL A 53 -6.51 10.97 1.72
CA VAL A 53 -5.81 10.03 0.84
C VAL A 53 -5.11 8.98 1.69
N VAL A 54 -5.63 7.76 1.73
CA VAL A 54 -5.13 6.67 2.57
C VAL A 54 -4.38 5.66 1.72
N MET A 55 -3.06 5.57 1.91
CA MET A 55 -2.19 4.70 1.11
C MET A 55 -1.50 3.64 1.95
N GLY A 56 -1.62 2.38 1.50
CA GLY A 56 -0.91 1.25 2.06
C GLY A 56 0.50 1.14 1.51
N CYS A 57 1.46 0.89 2.41
CA CYS A 57 2.83 0.60 2.04
C CYS A 57 3.42 -0.38 3.04
N ALA A 58 3.90 -1.53 2.56
CA ALA A 58 4.40 -2.59 3.44
C ALA A 58 5.83 -2.31 3.93
N THR A 59 6.64 -1.59 3.14
CA THR A 59 8.03 -1.25 3.47
C THR A 59 8.19 0.28 3.51
N PRO A 60 7.66 0.97 4.56
CA PRO A 60 7.54 2.42 4.61
C PRO A 60 8.84 3.12 5.04
N ILE A 61 9.92 2.87 4.32
CA ILE A 61 11.25 3.47 4.55
C ILE A 61 11.86 4.03 3.26
N GLY A 62 12.94 4.78 3.39
CA GLY A 62 13.64 5.37 2.25
C GLY A 62 12.70 6.17 1.37
N GLU A 63 12.68 5.89 0.07
CA GLU A 63 11.81 6.55 -0.90
C GLU A 63 10.31 6.31 -0.67
N GLN A 64 9.93 5.33 0.16
CA GLN A 64 8.56 5.02 0.56
C GLN A 64 8.24 5.51 1.98
N GLY A 65 9.19 6.17 2.64
CA GLY A 65 9.05 6.66 4.02
C GLY A 65 8.32 7.99 4.13
N ALA A 66 8.26 8.50 5.35
CA ALA A 66 7.79 9.84 5.70
C ALA A 66 6.42 10.21 5.11
N ASN A 67 5.47 9.30 5.14
CA ASN A 67 4.10 9.48 4.62
C ASN A 67 4.05 9.73 3.09
N ILE A 68 4.29 8.67 2.34
CA ILE A 68 4.25 8.70 0.87
C ILE A 68 2.90 9.17 0.31
N ALA A 69 1.79 8.99 1.04
CA ALA A 69 0.48 9.48 0.63
C ALA A 69 0.48 11.00 0.49
N LYS A 70 0.88 11.73 1.54
CA LYS A 70 0.95 13.19 1.49
C LYS A 70 1.99 13.67 0.49
N ALA A 71 3.16 13.03 0.44
CA ALA A 71 4.20 13.38 -0.54
C ALA A 71 3.69 13.27 -1.99
N ALA A 72 2.96 12.20 -2.30
CA ALA A 72 2.40 12.00 -3.64
C ALA A 72 1.25 12.98 -3.96
N VAL A 73 0.41 13.31 -3.00
CA VAL A 73 -0.65 14.34 -3.12
C VAL A 73 -0.05 15.67 -3.52
N GLN A 74 0.95 16.15 -2.78
CA GLN A 74 1.63 17.42 -3.06
C GLN A 74 2.37 17.37 -4.42
N TYR A 75 3.09 16.29 -4.69
CA TYR A 75 3.80 16.12 -5.96
C TYR A 75 2.85 15.97 -7.16
N ALA A 76 1.64 15.47 -6.94
CA ALA A 76 0.58 15.46 -7.96
C ALA A 76 0.02 16.86 -8.24
N GLY A 77 0.27 17.84 -7.38
CA GLY A 77 -0.29 19.18 -7.49
C GLY A 77 -1.78 19.24 -7.12
N TRP A 78 -2.23 18.35 -6.25
CA TRP A 78 -3.55 18.41 -5.65
C TRP A 78 -3.64 19.56 -4.63
N ASP A 79 -4.82 19.90 -4.21
CA ASP A 79 -5.05 20.96 -3.23
C ASP A 79 -4.20 20.73 -1.97
N ASP A 80 -3.63 21.81 -1.43
CA ASP A 80 -2.72 21.75 -0.28
C ASP A 80 -3.40 21.27 1.02
N ASP A 81 -4.71 21.47 1.13
CA ASP A 81 -5.52 21.06 2.28
C ASP A 81 -5.81 19.55 2.29
N VAL A 82 -5.59 18.83 1.15
CA VAL A 82 -5.79 17.38 1.09
C VAL A 82 -4.80 16.68 2.01
N PRO A 83 -5.26 15.99 3.05
CA PRO A 83 -4.38 15.23 3.94
C PRO A 83 -3.91 13.94 3.28
N GLY A 84 -2.99 13.26 3.94
CA GLY A 84 -2.54 11.95 3.50
C GLY A 84 -2.19 11.09 4.70
N MET A 85 -2.60 9.84 4.67
CA MET A 85 -2.27 8.85 5.69
C MET A 85 -1.61 7.63 5.06
N GLN A 86 -0.50 7.18 5.65
CA GLN A 86 0.17 5.95 5.27
C GLN A 86 -0.11 4.86 6.30
N VAL A 87 -0.47 3.66 5.81
CA VAL A 87 -0.84 2.51 6.64
C VAL A 87 0.06 1.33 6.32
N ASN A 88 0.52 0.64 7.36
CA ASN A 88 1.22 -0.62 7.21
C ASN A 88 0.47 -1.75 7.94
N ARG A 89 0.00 -2.73 7.16
CA ARG A 89 -0.50 -4.04 7.60
C ARG A 89 0.15 -5.11 6.72
N PHE A 90 1.47 -4.98 6.50
CA PHE A 90 2.23 -5.85 5.60
C PHE A 90 1.55 -6.00 4.23
N CYS A 91 1.49 -7.20 3.67
CA CYS A 91 0.89 -7.47 2.36
C CYS A 91 -0.60 -7.13 2.27
N ALA A 92 -1.30 -6.94 3.39
CA ALA A 92 -2.71 -6.53 3.44
C ALA A 92 -2.91 -5.00 3.51
N SER A 93 -1.84 -4.21 3.42
CA SER A 93 -1.91 -2.75 3.58
C SER A 93 -2.89 -2.09 2.62
N GLY A 94 -2.89 -2.48 1.34
CA GLY A 94 -3.80 -1.92 0.34
C GLY A 94 -5.28 -2.28 0.59
N LEU A 95 -5.56 -3.49 1.07
CA LEU A 95 -6.91 -3.88 1.46
C LEU A 95 -7.38 -3.10 2.70
N GLU A 96 -6.47 -2.92 3.67
CA GLU A 96 -6.78 -2.17 4.89
C GLU A 96 -7.15 -0.72 4.60
N THR A 97 -6.50 -0.07 3.64
CA THR A 97 -6.84 1.32 3.28
C THR A 97 -8.25 1.45 2.74
N VAL A 98 -8.71 0.48 1.94
CA VAL A 98 -10.09 0.44 1.43
C VAL A 98 -11.08 0.23 2.58
N ASN A 99 -10.77 -0.67 3.51
CA ASN A 99 -11.61 -0.89 4.70
C ASN A 99 -11.69 0.36 5.57
N LEU A 100 -10.57 1.05 5.80
CA LEU A 100 -10.52 2.30 6.57
C LEU A 100 -11.35 3.39 5.89
N ALA A 101 -11.18 3.59 4.59
CA ALA A 101 -11.96 4.56 3.84
C ALA A 101 -13.47 4.27 3.92
N ALA A 102 -13.85 3.00 3.75
CA ALA A 102 -15.25 2.60 3.89
C ALA A 102 -15.80 2.88 5.29
N MET A 103 -15.01 2.56 6.34
CA MET A 103 -15.41 2.83 7.73
C MET A 103 -15.55 4.34 8.01
N LYS A 104 -14.64 5.18 7.51
CA LYS A 104 -14.71 6.64 7.65
C LYS A 104 -15.98 7.20 7.01
N VAL A 105 -16.29 6.79 5.77
CA VAL A 105 -17.51 7.20 5.07
C VAL A 105 -18.77 6.68 5.79
N MET A 106 -18.80 5.41 6.18
CA MET A 106 -19.96 4.81 6.87
C MET A 106 -20.21 5.42 8.24
N SER A 107 -19.18 5.91 8.92
CA SER A 107 -19.30 6.60 10.20
C SER A 107 -19.82 8.04 10.05
N GLY A 108 -19.79 8.60 8.85
CA GLY A 108 -20.09 10.01 8.59
C GLY A 108 -18.96 10.97 8.96
N TRP A 109 -17.77 10.45 9.24
CA TRP A 109 -16.57 11.27 9.52
C TRP A 109 -16.07 12.02 8.29
N GLU A 110 -16.04 11.31 7.16
CA GLU A 110 -15.59 11.80 5.86
C GLU A 110 -16.57 11.37 4.76
N SER A 111 -16.50 12.01 3.60
CA SER A 111 -17.45 11.80 2.49
C SER A 111 -16.79 11.30 1.23
N LEU A 112 -15.58 11.78 0.91
CA LEU A 112 -14.84 11.44 -0.30
C LEU A 112 -13.38 11.12 0.01
N ILE A 113 -12.99 9.86 -0.20
CA ILE A 113 -11.67 9.37 0.16
C ILE A 113 -11.04 8.65 -1.03
N VAL A 114 -9.76 8.85 -1.21
CA VAL A 114 -8.95 8.06 -2.13
C VAL A 114 -8.14 7.05 -1.33
N ALA A 115 -8.40 5.77 -1.55
CA ALA A 115 -7.71 4.67 -0.87
C ALA A 115 -6.95 3.80 -1.86
N GLY A 116 -5.76 3.36 -1.50
CA GLY A 116 -4.93 2.53 -2.37
C GLY A 116 -3.63 2.11 -1.72
N GLY A 117 -2.61 1.93 -2.53
CA GLY A 117 -1.27 1.60 -2.03
C GLY A 117 -0.20 1.68 -3.10
N VAL A 118 1.03 1.68 -2.65
CA VAL A 118 2.21 1.66 -3.48
C VAL A 118 3.28 0.77 -2.87
N GLU A 119 3.97 0.03 -3.72
CA GLU A 119 5.14 -0.75 -3.33
C GLU A 119 6.11 -0.80 -4.52
N CYS A 120 7.33 -0.38 -4.32
CA CYS A 120 8.36 -0.33 -5.36
C CYS A 120 9.60 -1.14 -4.94
N MET A 121 9.50 -2.47 -5.00
CA MET A 121 10.55 -3.40 -4.52
C MET A 121 11.84 -3.33 -5.32
N SER A 122 11.85 -2.71 -6.50
CA SER A 122 13.06 -2.46 -7.27
C SER A 122 13.94 -1.36 -6.67
N ARG A 123 13.37 -0.47 -5.87
CA ARG A 123 14.03 0.67 -5.23
C ARG A 123 14.09 0.54 -3.70
N VAL A 124 13.05 0.00 -3.10
CA VAL A 124 12.97 -0.30 -1.67
C VAL A 124 12.76 -1.81 -1.52
N PRO A 125 13.84 -2.59 -1.38
CA PRO A 125 13.74 -4.04 -1.32
C PRO A 125 12.89 -4.52 -0.14
N ILE A 126 12.19 -5.64 -0.33
CA ILE A 126 11.41 -6.27 0.73
C ILE A 126 12.30 -6.61 1.94
N GLY A 127 11.83 -6.30 3.14
CA GLY A 127 12.55 -6.55 4.39
C GLY A 127 13.61 -5.49 4.74
N SER A 128 13.78 -4.43 3.91
CA SER A 128 14.71 -3.35 4.24
C SER A 128 14.22 -2.43 5.38
N ASP A 129 12.96 -2.54 5.78
CA ASP A 129 12.39 -1.92 6.97
C ASP A 129 12.88 -2.59 8.28
N GLY A 130 13.48 -3.77 8.19
CA GLY A 130 13.99 -4.49 9.35
C GLY A 130 12.88 -5.07 10.23
N GLY A 131 13.00 -4.81 11.52
CA GLY A 131 11.99 -5.19 12.49
C GLY A 131 12.46 -6.20 13.52
N SER A 132 11.88 -6.11 14.72
CA SER A 132 12.29 -6.91 15.86
C SER A 132 12.09 -8.42 15.67
N MET A 133 11.07 -8.84 14.93
CA MET A 133 10.85 -10.25 14.62
C MET A 133 12.00 -10.90 13.86
N VAL A 134 12.75 -10.12 13.07
CA VAL A 134 13.89 -10.60 12.29
C VAL A 134 15.20 -10.42 13.05
N PHE A 135 15.43 -9.24 13.64
CA PHE A 135 16.74 -8.82 14.14
C PHE A 135 16.91 -8.90 15.64
N GLU A 136 15.83 -9.06 16.41
CA GLU A 136 15.91 -9.18 17.86
C GLU A 136 15.74 -10.65 18.29
N PRO A 137 16.81 -11.33 18.75
CA PRO A 137 16.78 -12.78 19.01
C PRO A 137 15.70 -13.22 20.00
N LYS A 138 15.43 -12.43 21.04
CA LYS A 138 14.40 -12.74 22.02
C LYS A 138 13.00 -12.70 21.42
N VAL A 139 12.73 -11.71 20.56
CA VAL A 139 11.43 -11.58 19.87
C VAL A 139 11.30 -12.68 18.82
N ASN A 140 12.34 -12.90 18.02
CA ASN A 140 12.35 -13.96 17.01
C ASN A 140 12.08 -15.34 17.63
N LEU A 141 12.78 -15.69 18.71
CA LEU A 141 12.60 -16.95 19.39
C LEU A 141 11.18 -17.10 19.98
N LYS A 142 10.63 -16.02 20.54
CA LYS A 142 9.28 -16.05 21.12
C LYS A 142 8.18 -16.15 20.08
N THR A 143 8.34 -15.45 18.96
CA THR A 143 7.36 -15.42 17.85
C THR A 143 7.54 -16.60 16.90
N GLN A 144 8.67 -17.30 16.95
CA GLN A 144 9.07 -18.34 16.00
C GLN A 144 8.96 -17.89 14.55
N PHE A 145 9.27 -16.61 14.32
CA PHE A 145 9.17 -16.02 13.01
C PHE A 145 10.16 -16.64 12.03
N VAL A 146 9.64 -17.06 10.88
CA VAL A 146 10.43 -17.49 9.73
C VAL A 146 9.93 -16.78 8.47
N PRO A 147 10.76 -16.56 7.44
CA PRO A 147 10.32 -16.04 6.15
C PRO A 147 9.19 -16.89 5.55
N GLN A 148 8.27 -16.25 4.84
CA GLN A 148 7.07 -16.89 4.27
C GLN A 148 7.37 -18.14 3.43
N GLY A 149 8.46 -18.14 2.65
CA GLY A 149 8.86 -19.30 1.85
C GLY A 149 9.19 -20.51 2.70
N ILE A 150 9.88 -20.33 3.83
CA ILE A 150 10.17 -21.41 4.78
C ILE A 150 8.87 -21.92 5.42
N GLY A 151 7.96 -21.03 5.77
CA GLY A 151 6.63 -21.41 6.28
C GLY A 151 5.82 -22.21 5.27
N ALA A 152 5.85 -21.81 4.00
CA ALA A 152 5.19 -22.52 2.91
C ALA A 152 5.79 -23.93 2.69
N ASP A 153 7.11 -24.05 2.70
CA ASP A 153 7.79 -25.35 2.56
C ASP A 153 7.48 -26.28 3.75
N LEU A 154 7.38 -25.72 4.96
CA LEU A 154 6.97 -26.49 6.13
C LEU A 154 5.53 -27.01 6.00
N ILE A 155 4.60 -26.16 5.57
CA ILE A 155 3.20 -26.54 5.33
C ILE A 155 3.14 -27.65 4.25
N ALA A 156 3.86 -27.50 3.16
CA ALA A 156 3.92 -28.51 2.10
C ALA A 156 4.47 -29.85 2.65
N THR A 157 5.53 -29.79 3.43
CA THR A 157 6.14 -31.01 4.03
C THR A 157 5.17 -31.70 4.99
N LEU A 158 4.52 -30.95 5.87
CA LEU A 158 3.58 -31.52 6.86
C LEU A 158 2.28 -32.01 6.22
N GLY A 159 1.82 -31.34 5.17
CA GLY A 159 0.62 -31.71 4.41
C GLY A 159 0.87 -32.77 3.34
N GLY A 160 2.13 -33.14 3.06
CA GLY A 160 2.48 -34.08 2.01
C GLY A 160 2.24 -33.57 0.60
N HIS A 161 2.27 -32.21 0.41
CA HIS A 161 2.06 -31.59 -0.90
C HIS A 161 3.35 -31.60 -1.73
N SER A 162 3.21 -31.99 -2.98
CA SER A 162 4.29 -31.98 -3.96
C SER A 162 4.34 -30.66 -4.73
N ARG A 163 5.36 -30.50 -5.58
CA ARG A 163 5.45 -29.33 -6.49
C ARG A 163 4.33 -29.34 -7.55
N GLU A 164 3.86 -30.50 -7.91
CA GLU A 164 2.79 -30.71 -8.89
C GLU A 164 1.41 -30.32 -8.35
N ASP A 165 1.24 -30.29 -7.01
CA ASP A 165 -0.02 -29.91 -6.35
C ASP A 165 -0.22 -28.39 -6.30
N VAL A 166 0.82 -27.57 -6.59
CA VAL A 166 0.84 -26.11 -6.53
C VAL A 166 1.43 -25.52 -7.82
#